data_4c7ff7951d58fc25f6a2db4b92b5b536
#
_entry.id   4c7ff7951d58fc25f6a2db4b92b5b536
#
_cell.length_a   1.000
_cell.length_b   1.000
_cell.length_c   1.000
_cell.angle_alpha   90.00
_cell.angle_beta   90.00
_cell.angle_gamma   90.00
#
_symmetry.space_group_name_H-M   'P 1'
#
loop_
_entity.id
_entity.type
_entity.pdbx_description
1 polymer ?
#
loop_
_entity_poly.entity_id
_entity_poly.type
_entity_poly.pdbx_seq_one_letter_code
_entity_poly.pdbx_strand_id
1 'polypeptide(L)'
;MLTTNRTALVTGGASGLGAATAERLRAEGLTVVTLDLHGADVMADVTDEEALRRAAAGVGPVDVLCNSAGIVGPNKPMLETTGDDWRRTYEVNVIGTVNTMRLFVPGMVERGWGRVVNFASMAGKDGNPNLAVYSASKAAVIGLTKSAGKELATTGVLVNAIAPAVIATPMNDATAPDVLAHITSLIPMKRVGRPEEVAELVAFLCSDRVSFSTGAVYDISGGRATY
;
A
#
# COMPACT_ATOMS: atom_id res chain seq x y z
N MET A 1 6.51 -13.67 -16.36
CA MET A 1 5.62 -12.71 -17.02
C MET A 1 4.30 -12.76 -16.31
N LEU A 2 3.64 -11.62 -16.13
CA LEU A 2 2.26 -11.62 -15.69
C LEU A 2 1.37 -12.09 -16.86
N THR A 3 0.29 -12.83 -16.56
CA THR A 3 -0.64 -13.28 -17.62
C THR A 3 -1.38 -12.06 -18.14
N THR A 4 -1.33 -11.80 -19.43
CA THR A 4 -1.73 -10.55 -20.11
C THR A 4 -3.22 -10.22 -20.14
N ASN A 5 -4.07 -10.90 -19.36
CA ASN A 5 -5.52 -10.65 -19.32
C ASN A 5 -6.03 -10.35 -17.90
N ARG A 6 -5.17 -9.90 -16.99
CA ARG A 6 -5.56 -9.61 -15.61
C ARG A 6 -5.78 -8.13 -15.38
N THR A 7 -6.72 -7.82 -14.51
CA THR A 7 -7.01 -6.44 -14.09
C THR A 7 -6.40 -6.16 -12.72
N ALA A 8 -5.65 -5.08 -12.63
CA ALA A 8 -5.12 -4.54 -11.38
C ALA A 8 -5.89 -3.28 -10.97
N LEU A 9 -6.26 -3.20 -9.70
CA LEU A 9 -6.74 -1.98 -9.07
C LEU A 9 -5.67 -1.43 -8.14
N VAL A 10 -5.33 -0.16 -8.30
CA VAL A 10 -4.34 0.55 -7.46
C VAL A 10 -5.03 1.72 -6.78
N THR A 11 -5.20 1.66 -5.46
CA THR A 11 -5.71 2.79 -4.67
C THR A 11 -4.58 3.77 -4.36
N GLY A 12 -4.90 5.07 -4.24
CA GLY A 12 -3.86 6.10 -4.18
C GLY A 12 -3.06 6.19 -5.48
N GLY A 13 -3.70 5.82 -6.60
CA GLY A 13 -3.05 5.59 -7.89
C GLY A 13 -2.76 6.84 -8.71
N ALA A 14 -3.19 8.02 -8.26
CA ALA A 14 -2.97 9.27 -8.98
C ALA A 14 -1.58 9.89 -8.73
N SER A 15 -0.85 9.46 -7.70
CA SER A 15 0.44 10.05 -7.35
C SER A 15 1.39 9.08 -6.66
N GLY A 16 2.64 9.48 -6.50
CA GLY A 16 3.65 8.82 -5.68
C GLY A 16 3.83 7.33 -5.98
N LEU A 17 3.82 6.51 -4.94
CA LEU A 17 4.03 5.05 -5.05
C LEU A 17 2.91 4.35 -5.82
N GLY A 18 1.67 4.81 -5.65
CA GLY A 18 0.52 4.25 -6.36
C GLY A 18 0.64 4.47 -7.88
N ALA A 19 0.96 5.69 -8.30
CA ALA A 19 1.14 6.02 -9.72
C ALA A 19 2.30 5.21 -10.35
N ALA A 20 3.46 5.17 -9.69
CA ALA A 20 4.60 4.37 -10.17
C ALA A 20 4.25 2.87 -10.26
N THR A 21 3.50 2.36 -9.27
CA THR A 21 3.00 0.98 -9.29
C THR A 21 2.07 0.74 -10.47
N ALA A 22 1.12 1.65 -10.70
CA ALA A 22 0.18 1.54 -11.81
C ALA A 22 0.91 1.53 -13.17
N GLU A 23 1.88 2.42 -13.36
CA GLU A 23 2.70 2.48 -14.56
C GLU A 23 3.48 1.18 -14.77
N ARG A 24 4.12 0.68 -13.72
CA ARG A 24 4.91 -0.56 -13.80
C ARG A 24 4.06 -1.78 -14.12
N LEU A 25 2.84 -1.87 -13.53
CA LEU A 25 1.92 -2.97 -13.84
C LEU A 25 1.37 -2.89 -15.27
N ARG A 26 1.12 -1.67 -15.79
CA ARG A 26 0.77 -1.47 -17.22
C ARG A 26 1.90 -1.95 -18.14
N ALA A 27 3.14 -1.66 -17.79
CA ALA A 27 4.31 -2.12 -18.54
C ALA A 27 4.49 -3.66 -18.53
N GLU A 28 3.96 -4.36 -17.51
CA GLU A 28 3.88 -5.83 -17.49
C GLU A 28 2.70 -6.37 -18.33
N GLY A 29 1.84 -5.52 -18.88
CA GLY A 29 0.72 -5.91 -19.75
C GLY A 29 -0.61 -6.12 -19.03
N LEU A 30 -0.77 -5.65 -17.77
CA LEU A 30 -2.06 -5.69 -17.08
C LEU A 30 -2.96 -4.54 -17.53
N THR A 31 -4.26 -4.79 -17.51
CA THR A 31 -5.24 -3.71 -17.47
C THR A 31 -5.19 -3.09 -16.07
N VAL A 32 -4.84 -1.81 -15.95
CA VAL A 32 -4.71 -1.15 -14.64
C VAL A 32 -5.73 -0.05 -14.50
N VAL A 33 -6.53 -0.14 -13.46
CA VAL A 33 -7.46 0.89 -13.02
C VAL A 33 -6.88 1.55 -11.76
N THR A 34 -6.75 2.87 -11.81
CA THR A 34 -6.35 3.67 -10.65
C THR A 34 -7.59 4.17 -9.92
N LEU A 35 -7.55 4.20 -8.58
CA LEU A 35 -8.59 4.76 -7.72
C LEU A 35 -7.95 5.79 -6.79
N ASP A 36 -8.50 7.00 -6.77
CA ASP A 36 -8.04 8.07 -5.89
C ASP A 36 -9.17 9.09 -5.66
N LEU A 37 -8.97 10.04 -4.77
CA LEU A 37 -9.91 11.16 -4.57
C LEU A 37 -10.01 12.05 -5.81
N HIS A 38 -8.90 12.23 -6.53
CA HIS A 38 -8.79 13.08 -7.71
C HIS A 38 -7.78 12.52 -8.70
N GLY A 39 -7.96 12.80 -10.00
CA GLY A 39 -6.95 12.53 -11.04
C GLY A 39 -6.69 11.05 -11.33
N ALA A 40 -7.63 10.17 -11.02
CA ALA A 40 -7.56 8.73 -11.26
C ALA A 40 -8.65 8.28 -12.26
N ASP A 41 -8.55 7.05 -12.76
CA ASP A 41 -9.56 6.46 -13.64
C ASP A 41 -10.92 6.35 -12.93
N VAL A 42 -10.90 6.09 -11.62
CA VAL A 42 -12.06 6.02 -10.73
C VAL A 42 -11.85 6.97 -9.56
N MET A 43 -12.75 7.90 -9.37
CA MET A 43 -12.72 8.81 -8.24
C MET A 43 -13.61 8.29 -7.11
N ALA A 44 -13.00 7.90 -6.00
CA ALA A 44 -13.71 7.47 -4.80
C ALA A 44 -12.82 7.63 -3.56
N ASP A 45 -13.47 7.85 -2.41
CA ASP A 45 -12.83 7.81 -1.11
C ASP A 45 -12.82 6.35 -0.61
N VAL A 46 -11.65 5.83 -0.25
CA VAL A 46 -11.52 4.46 0.30
C VAL A 46 -12.23 4.28 1.64
N THR A 47 -12.56 5.38 2.33
CA THR A 47 -13.30 5.36 3.59
C THR A 47 -14.81 5.26 3.40
N ASP A 48 -15.32 5.56 2.21
CA ASP A 48 -16.74 5.48 1.87
C ASP A 48 -17.05 4.15 1.17
N GLU A 49 -17.56 3.17 1.94
CA GLU A 49 -17.91 1.85 1.41
C GLU A 49 -18.96 1.92 0.28
N GLU A 50 -19.89 2.85 0.34
CA GLU A 50 -20.94 2.98 -0.67
C GLU A 50 -20.39 3.58 -1.97
N ALA A 51 -19.54 4.60 -1.86
CA ALA A 51 -18.83 5.14 -3.01
C ALA A 51 -17.94 4.08 -3.67
N LEU A 52 -17.23 3.27 -2.87
CA LEU A 52 -16.42 2.15 -3.37
C LEU A 52 -17.27 1.09 -4.11
N ARG A 53 -18.44 0.72 -3.58
CA ARG A 53 -19.34 -0.23 -4.25
C ARG A 53 -19.84 0.31 -5.58
N ARG A 54 -20.21 1.58 -5.64
CA ARG A 54 -20.60 2.23 -6.91
C ARG A 54 -19.45 2.25 -7.90
N ALA A 55 -18.25 2.57 -7.42
CA ALA A 55 -17.04 2.59 -8.24
C ALA A 55 -16.69 1.20 -8.78
N ALA A 56 -16.78 0.17 -7.95
CA ALA A 56 -16.48 -1.21 -8.32
C ALA A 56 -17.34 -1.75 -9.46
N ALA A 57 -18.60 -1.30 -9.57
CA ALA A 57 -19.50 -1.72 -10.63
C ALA A 57 -18.96 -1.38 -12.04
N GLY A 58 -18.12 -0.35 -12.16
CA GLY A 58 -17.49 0.04 -13.42
C GLY A 58 -16.10 -0.57 -13.66
N VAL A 59 -15.47 -1.16 -12.63
CA VAL A 59 -14.10 -1.69 -12.72
C VAL A 59 -14.06 -3.11 -13.31
N GLY A 60 -15.12 -3.90 -13.07
CA GLY A 60 -15.15 -5.32 -13.44
C GLY A 60 -14.32 -6.20 -12.48
N PRO A 61 -14.03 -7.46 -12.89
CA PRO A 61 -13.27 -8.39 -12.07
C PRO A 61 -11.84 -7.89 -11.84
N VAL A 62 -11.43 -7.79 -10.56
CA VAL A 62 -10.09 -7.40 -10.14
C VAL A 62 -9.31 -8.65 -9.73
N ASP A 63 -8.11 -8.83 -10.29
CA ASP A 63 -7.23 -9.96 -9.99
C ASP A 63 -6.04 -9.55 -9.11
N VAL A 64 -5.63 -8.29 -9.20
CA VAL A 64 -4.55 -7.69 -8.41
C VAL A 64 -5.08 -6.46 -7.69
N LEU A 65 -4.87 -6.39 -6.38
CA LEU A 65 -5.24 -5.24 -5.55
C LEU A 65 -3.99 -4.66 -4.87
N CYS A 66 -3.65 -3.42 -5.20
CA CYS A 66 -2.58 -2.67 -4.55
C CYS A 66 -3.18 -1.57 -3.68
N ASN A 67 -3.14 -1.74 -2.37
CA ASN A 67 -3.65 -0.77 -1.40
C ASN A 67 -2.56 0.24 -1.04
N SER A 68 -2.42 1.29 -1.88
CA SER A 68 -1.43 2.35 -1.70
C SER A 68 -2.03 3.67 -1.15
N ALA A 69 -3.34 3.81 -1.13
CA ALA A 69 -3.99 4.97 -0.52
C ALA A 69 -3.60 5.10 0.96
N GLY A 70 -3.23 6.31 1.37
CA GLY A 70 -2.84 6.56 2.76
C GLY A 70 -2.38 7.97 3.00
N ILE A 71 -2.42 8.37 4.26
CA ILE A 71 -1.95 9.68 4.75
C ILE A 71 -0.95 9.50 5.89
N VAL A 72 -0.04 10.46 6.04
CA VAL A 72 0.91 10.47 7.16
C VAL A 72 0.22 10.88 8.47
N GLY A 73 -0.81 11.72 8.38
CA GLY A 73 -1.42 12.31 9.56
C GLY A 73 -0.52 13.39 10.19
N PRO A 74 -0.70 13.69 11.48
CA PRO A 74 0.05 14.76 12.15
C PRO A 74 1.51 14.36 12.39
N ASN A 75 2.41 15.34 12.23
CA ASN A 75 3.81 15.24 12.62
C ASN A 75 4.03 16.07 13.91
N LYS A 76 3.81 15.46 15.06
CA LYS A 76 3.94 16.09 16.38
C LYS A 76 4.11 15.03 17.49
N PRO A 77 4.61 15.40 18.69
CA PRO A 77 4.73 14.49 19.81
C PRO A 77 3.41 13.76 20.10
N MET A 78 3.50 12.48 20.48
CA MET A 78 2.33 11.61 20.72
C MET A 78 1.35 12.22 21.72
N LEU A 79 1.84 12.81 22.79
CA LEU A 79 1.03 13.42 23.85
C LEU A 79 0.25 14.67 23.38
N GLU A 80 0.61 15.26 22.26
CA GLU A 80 -0.06 16.41 21.64
C GLU A 80 -1.07 16.00 20.57
N THR A 81 -1.17 14.70 20.25
CA THR A 81 -2.14 14.21 19.29
C THR A 81 -3.55 14.20 19.85
N THR A 82 -4.53 14.46 19.00
CA THR A 82 -5.95 14.44 19.35
C THR A 82 -6.60 13.13 18.94
N GLY A 83 -7.76 12.80 19.54
CA GLY A 83 -8.55 11.66 19.11
C GLY A 83 -8.94 11.70 17.63
N ASP A 84 -9.12 12.89 17.05
CA ASP A 84 -9.46 13.05 15.63
C ASP A 84 -8.25 12.78 14.72
N ASP A 85 -7.04 13.13 15.13
CA ASP A 85 -5.80 12.73 14.43
C ASP A 85 -5.72 11.21 14.25
N TRP A 86 -6.04 10.47 15.34
CA TRP A 86 -6.07 9.02 15.34
C TRP A 86 -7.17 8.48 14.43
N ARG A 87 -8.42 8.93 14.63
CA ARG A 87 -9.57 8.45 13.85
C ARG A 87 -9.35 8.65 12.36
N ARG A 88 -8.97 9.87 11.93
CA ARG A 88 -8.77 10.20 10.52
C ARG A 88 -7.68 9.34 9.88
N THR A 89 -6.54 9.18 10.55
CA THR A 89 -5.42 8.42 9.99
C THR A 89 -5.76 6.93 9.90
N TYR A 90 -6.41 6.39 10.92
CA TYR A 90 -6.86 4.99 10.90
C TYR A 90 -7.96 4.76 9.87
N GLU A 91 -8.87 5.68 9.73
CA GLU A 91 -9.96 5.59 8.75
C GLU A 91 -9.39 5.42 7.33
N VAL A 92 -8.43 6.25 6.95
CA VAL A 92 -7.82 6.15 5.62
C VAL A 92 -6.90 4.93 5.52
N ASN A 93 -5.91 4.81 6.41
CA ASN A 93 -4.82 3.85 6.25
C ASN A 93 -5.23 2.40 6.54
N VAL A 94 -6.16 2.21 7.48
CA VAL A 94 -6.57 0.88 7.95
C VAL A 94 -7.94 0.52 7.42
N ILE A 95 -8.97 1.30 7.74
CA ILE A 95 -10.35 0.98 7.34
C ILE A 95 -10.48 1.05 5.81
N GLY A 96 -9.89 2.05 5.16
CA GLY A 96 -9.84 2.13 3.70
C GLY A 96 -9.21 0.88 3.06
N THR A 97 -8.11 0.36 3.63
CA THR A 97 -7.51 -0.90 3.18
C THR A 97 -8.45 -2.10 3.40
N VAL A 98 -9.13 -2.17 4.54
CA VAL A 98 -10.11 -3.22 4.84
C VAL A 98 -11.28 -3.15 3.86
N ASN A 99 -11.83 -1.96 3.60
CA ASN A 99 -12.97 -1.76 2.70
C ASN A 99 -12.67 -2.27 1.29
N THR A 100 -11.52 -1.91 0.74
CA THR A 100 -11.11 -2.39 -0.59
C THR A 100 -10.89 -3.91 -0.61
N MET A 101 -10.25 -4.48 0.42
CA MET A 101 -10.09 -5.93 0.51
C MET A 101 -11.44 -6.65 0.62
N ARG A 102 -12.36 -6.18 1.46
CA ARG A 102 -13.70 -6.77 1.60
C ARG A 102 -14.50 -6.73 0.31
N LEU A 103 -14.27 -5.71 -0.50
CA LEU A 103 -15.00 -5.53 -1.76
C LEU A 103 -14.46 -6.41 -2.89
N PHE A 104 -13.13 -6.51 -3.05
CA PHE A 104 -12.53 -7.13 -4.22
C PHE A 104 -12.01 -8.55 -4.00
N VAL A 105 -11.59 -8.90 -2.77
CA VAL A 105 -11.01 -10.22 -2.47
C VAL A 105 -12.01 -11.37 -2.65
N PRO A 106 -13.30 -11.25 -2.29
CA PRO A 106 -14.26 -12.34 -2.51
C PRO A 106 -14.29 -12.84 -3.96
N GLY A 107 -14.32 -11.94 -4.94
CA GLY A 107 -14.27 -12.33 -6.35
C GLY A 107 -12.95 -13.01 -6.76
N MET A 108 -11.82 -12.65 -6.13
CA MET A 108 -10.54 -13.36 -6.34
C MET A 108 -10.62 -14.80 -5.80
N VAL A 109 -11.21 -14.99 -4.61
CA VAL A 109 -11.41 -16.31 -4.00
C VAL A 109 -12.30 -17.19 -4.88
N GLU A 110 -13.40 -16.67 -5.40
CA GLU A 110 -14.31 -17.38 -6.30
C GLU A 110 -13.60 -17.84 -7.58
N ARG A 111 -12.67 -17.06 -8.11
CA ARG A 111 -11.88 -17.41 -9.29
C ARG A 111 -10.64 -18.26 -9.00
N GLY A 112 -10.32 -18.50 -7.71
CA GLY A 112 -9.18 -19.30 -7.29
C GLY A 112 -7.81 -18.67 -7.56
N TRP A 113 -7.77 -17.34 -7.79
CA TRP A 113 -6.53 -16.60 -8.00
C TRP A 113 -6.65 -15.14 -7.59
N GLY A 114 -5.66 -14.63 -6.91
CA GLY A 114 -5.57 -13.20 -6.57
C GLY A 114 -4.22 -12.83 -5.97
N ARG A 115 -3.86 -11.55 -6.11
CA ARG A 115 -2.69 -10.93 -5.47
C ARG A 115 -3.08 -9.64 -4.80
N VAL A 116 -2.81 -9.54 -3.51
CA VAL A 116 -3.04 -8.33 -2.73
C VAL A 116 -1.69 -7.85 -2.19
N VAL A 117 -1.36 -6.59 -2.45
CA VAL A 117 -0.18 -5.92 -1.90
C VAL A 117 -0.61 -4.70 -1.10
N ASN A 118 -0.43 -4.75 0.22
CA ASN A 118 -0.72 -3.66 1.12
C ASN A 118 0.52 -2.79 1.34
N PHE A 119 0.37 -1.48 1.24
CA PHE A 119 1.46 -0.54 1.46
C PHE A 119 1.54 -0.19 2.96
N ALA A 120 2.36 -0.94 3.67
CA ALA A 120 2.74 -0.63 5.05
C ALA A 120 3.83 0.47 5.06
N SER A 121 4.73 0.41 5.98
CA SER A 121 5.91 1.29 6.10
C SER A 121 6.90 0.67 7.08
N MET A 122 8.17 0.99 6.93
CA MET A 122 9.14 0.68 7.99
C MET A 122 8.78 1.38 9.31
N ALA A 123 8.07 2.51 9.26
CA ALA A 123 7.54 3.17 10.45
C ALA A 123 6.55 2.28 11.24
N GLY A 124 5.84 1.37 10.57
CA GLY A 124 4.97 0.37 11.21
C GLY A 124 5.75 -0.76 11.88
N LYS A 125 7.02 -0.95 11.58
CA LYS A 125 7.92 -1.93 12.21
C LYS A 125 8.69 -1.32 13.37
N ASP A 126 9.36 -0.19 13.14
CA ASP A 126 10.30 0.42 14.08
C ASP A 126 9.66 1.52 14.96
N GLY A 127 8.56 2.15 14.47
CA GLY A 127 8.06 3.39 15.04
C GLY A 127 8.95 4.59 14.69
N ASN A 128 8.33 5.76 14.49
CA ASN A 128 9.06 7.01 14.28
C ASN A 128 8.62 8.06 15.32
N PRO A 129 9.54 8.77 15.96
CA PRO A 129 9.21 9.92 16.79
C PRO A 129 8.35 10.93 16.00
N ASN A 130 7.40 11.55 16.68
CA ASN A 130 6.41 12.51 16.13
C ASN A 130 5.42 11.93 15.11
N LEU A 131 5.53 10.66 14.74
CA LEU A 131 4.65 9.97 13.80
C LEU A 131 3.93 8.77 14.45
N ALA A 132 3.59 8.87 15.74
CA ALA A 132 3.00 7.75 16.47
C ALA A 132 1.70 7.25 15.84
N VAL A 133 0.83 8.16 15.39
CA VAL A 133 -0.45 7.81 14.74
C VAL A 133 -0.21 7.05 13.43
N TYR A 134 0.70 7.56 12.59
CA TYR A 134 1.08 6.92 11.34
C TYR A 134 1.72 5.54 11.58
N SER A 135 2.70 5.48 12.46
CA SER A 135 3.41 4.24 12.80
C SER A 135 2.45 3.16 13.27
N ALA A 136 1.54 3.50 14.18
CA ALA A 136 0.52 2.58 14.67
C ALA A 136 -0.44 2.13 13.56
N SER A 137 -0.89 3.04 12.67
CA SER A 137 -1.74 2.67 11.54
C SER A 137 -1.05 1.71 10.57
N LYS A 138 0.24 1.92 10.29
CA LYS A 138 1.01 1.05 9.41
C LYS A 138 1.37 -0.30 10.07
N ALA A 139 1.53 -0.34 11.39
CA ALA A 139 1.62 -1.58 12.16
C ALA A 139 0.30 -2.39 12.09
N ALA A 140 -0.85 -1.70 12.13
CA ALA A 140 -2.15 -2.34 11.95
C ALA A 140 -2.30 -2.97 10.56
N VAL A 141 -1.83 -2.31 9.49
CA VAL A 141 -1.80 -2.86 8.12
C VAL A 141 -0.91 -4.11 8.05
N ILE A 142 0.23 -4.13 8.77
CA ILE A 142 1.09 -5.33 8.90
C ILE A 142 0.32 -6.48 9.55
N GLY A 143 -0.35 -6.22 10.67
CA GLY A 143 -1.18 -7.21 11.37
C GLY A 143 -2.31 -7.76 10.50
N LEU A 144 -3.04 -6.87 9.83
CA LEU A 144 -4.10 -7.21 8.87
C LEU A 144 -3.56 -8.13 7.76
N THR A 145 -2.43 -7.78 7.16
CA THR A 145 -1.79 -8.57 6.09
C THR A 145 -1.46 -9.99 6.55
N LYS A 146 -0.91 -10.13 7.76
CA LYS A 146 -0.56 -11.44 8.33
C LYS A 146 -1.80 -12.31 8.58
N SER A 147 -2.88 -11.72 9.09
CA SER A 147 -4.15 -12.42 9.34
C SER A 147 -4.79 -12.86 8.03
N ALA A 148 -5.00 -11.91 7.11
CA ALA A 148 -5.61 -12.20 5.81
C ALA A 148 -4.80 -13.21 4.98
N GLY A 149 -3.46 -13.12 5.00
CA GLY A 149 -2.59 -14.09 4.33
C GLY A 149 -2.77 -15.51 4.84
N LYS A 150 -2.97 -15.70 6.15
CA LYS A 150 -3.26 -17.02 6.74
C LYS A 150 -4.66 -17.51 6.41
N GLU A 151 -5.67 -16.64 6.53
CA GLU A 151 -7.07 -16.98 6.26
C GLU A 151 -7.29 -17.41 4.81
N LEU A 152 -6.57 -16.77 3.86
CA LEU A 152 -6.73 -16.98 2.43
C LEU A 152 -5.72 -17.99 1.83
N ALA A 153 -4.84 -18.57 2.62
CA ALA A 153 -3.71 -19.39 2.15
C ALA A 153 -4.08 -20.55 1.24
N THR A 154 -5.30 -21.12 1.36
CA THR A 154 -5.77 -22.25 0.56
C THR A 154 -6.69 -21.85 -0.60
N THR A 155 -6.92 -20.56 -0.81
CA THR A 155 -7.90 -20.06 -1.79
C THR A 155 -7.29 -19.68 -3.15
N GLY A 156 -5.96 -19.73 -3.27
CA GLY A 156 -5.23 -19.20 -4.43
C GLY A 156 -4.96 -17.69 -4.36
N VAL A 157 -5.46 -17.00 -3.32
CA VAL A 157 -5.21 -15.57 -3.10
C VAL A 157 -4.02 -15.40 -2.15
N LEU A 158 -3.01 -14.64 -2.58
CA LEU A 158 -1.86 -14.31 -1.74
C LEU A 158 -1.94 -12.84 -1.31
N VAL A 159 -1.77 -12.61 -0.01
CA VAL A 159 -1.82 -11.27 0.60
C VAL A 159 -0.48 -10.97 1.24
N ASN A 160 0.23 -9.97 0.72
CA ASN A 160 1.53 -9.55 1.24
C ASN A 160 1.54 -8.02 1.48
N ALA A 161 2.53 -7.56 2.19
CA ALA A 161 2.78 -6.13 2.36
C ALA A 161 4.20 -5.76 1.94
N ILE A 162 4.39 -4.51 1.56
CA ILE A 162 5.70 -3.88 1.46
C ILE A 162 5.88 -2.87 2.59
N ALA A 163 7.10 -2.70 3.06
CA ALA A 163 7.48 -1.74 4.10
C ALA A 163 8.58 -0.79 3.58
N PRO A 164 8.22 0.25 2.82
CA PRO A 164 9.18 1.23 2.33
C PRO A 164 9.75 2.07 3.46
N ALA A 165 11.04 2.46 3.32
CA ALA A 165 11.60 3.61 4.04
C ALA A 165 11.19 4.92 3.36
N VAL A 166 12.00 5.96 3.44
CA VAL A 166 11.73 7.22 2.74
C VAL A 166 11.97 7.06 1.25
N ILE A 167 10.93 7.33 0.48
CA ILE A 167 10.95 7.27 -0.99
C ILE A 167 10.69 8.68 -1.53
N ALA A 168 11.38 9.07 -2.60
CA ALA A 168 11.21 10.37 -3.25
C ALA A 168 9.82 10.46 -3.91
N THR A 169 8.86 11.04 -3.20
CA THR A 169 7.45 11.18 -3.62
C THR A 169 6.92 12.54 -3.20
N PRO A 170 5.85 13.06 -3.81
CA PRO A 170 5.21 14.31 -3.39
C PRO A 170 4.86 14.36 -1.91
N MET A 171 4.60 13.22 -1.27
CA MET A 171 4.35 13.13 0.18
C MET A 171 5.53 13.65 1.01
N ASN A 172 6.76 13.57 0.49
CA ASN A 172 7.98 13.98 1.16
C ASN A 172 8.54 15.33 0.67
N ASP A 173 7.92 15.96 -0.34
CA ASP A 173 8.42 17.23 -0.90
C ASP A 173 8.37 18.39 0.11
N ALA A 174 7.45 18.34 1.08
CA ALA A 174 7.35 19.31 2.16
C ALA A 174 8.31 19.05 3.34
N THR A 175 9.12 17.98 3.28
CA THR A 175 10.06 17.65 4.36
C THR A 175 11.25 18.63 4.34
N ALA A 176 11.52 19.28 5.47
CA ALA A 176 12.64 20.19 5.59
C ALA A 176 13.98 19.49 5.26
N PRO A 177 14.92 20.17 4.57
CA PRO A 177 16.16 19.54 4.08
C PRO A 177 17.02 18.89 5.18
N ASP A 178 17.09 19.49 6.35
CA ASP A 178 17.82 18.97 7.52
C ASP A 178 17.16 17.69 8.06
N VAL A 179 15.82 17.64 8.12
CA VAL A 179 15.05 16.46 8.51
C VAL A 179 15.25 15.35 7.49
N LEU A 180 15.19 15.67 6.20
CA LEU A 180 15.43 14.69 5.13
C LEU A 180 16.86 14.15 5.19
N ALA A 181 17.86 15.01 5.40
CA ALA A 181 19.26 14.59 5.56
C ALA A 181 19.43 13.67 6.79
N HIS A 182 18.80 14.02 7.91
CA HIS A 182 18.82 13.17 9.10
C HIS A 182 18.21 11.79 8.82
N ILE A 183 17.01 11.74 8.27
CA ILE A 183 16.33 10.47 7.97
C ILE A 183 17.15 9.64 6.98
N THR A 184 17.73 10.28 5.95
CA THR A 184 18.59 9.62 4.96
C THR A 184 19.84 9.04 5.60
N SER A 185 20.42 9.71 6.62
CA SER A 185 21.58 9.21 7.36
C SER A 185 21.34 7.89 8.08
N LEU A 186 20.07 7.62 8.45
CA LEU A 186 19.64 6.37 9.09
C LEU A 186 19.49 5.21 8.11
N ILE A 187 19.46 5.49 6.80
CA ILE A 187 19.37 4.47 5.75
C ILE A 187 20.80 4.00 5.42
N PRO A 188 21.17 2.72 5.59
CA PRO A 188 22.51 2.22 5.28
C PRO A 188 22.98 2.52 3.87
N MET A 189 22.08 2.47 2.87
CA MET A 189 22.41 2.85 1.47
C MET A 189 22.63 4.34 1.26
N LYS A 190 22.49 5.21 2.29
CA LYS A 190 22.77 6.65 2.28
C LYS A 190 22.05 7.44 1.19
N ARG A 191 20.88 6.98 0.78
CA ARG A 191 20.00 7.69 -0.16
C ARG A 191 18.53 7.35 0.13
N VAL A 192 17.63 8.20 -0.33
CA VAL A 192 16.21 7.87 -0.43
C VAL A 192 15.98 6.85 -1.55
N GLY A 193 14.94 6.03 -1.43
CA GLY A 193 14.50 5.15 -2.51
C GLY A 193 13.77 5.93 -3.61
N ARG A 194 13.63 5.32 -4.78
CA ARG A 194 12.82 5.85 -5.88
C ARG A 194 11.50 5.10 -5.97
N PRO A 195 10.41 5.74 -6.41
CA PRO A 195 9.11 5.09 -6.60
C PRO A 195 9.19 3.86 -7.52
N GLU A 196 10.02 3.91 -8.55
CA GLU A 196 10.21 2.82 -9.51
C GLU A 196 10.83 1.59 -8.84
N GLU A 197 11.74 1.77 -7.88
CA GLU A 197 12.34 0.65 -7.13
C GLU A 197 11.28 -0.08 -6.28
N VAL A 198 10.33 0.67 -5.73
CA VAL A 198 9.19 0.09 -4.99
C VAL A 198 8.24 -0.64 -5.95
N ALA A 199 7.95 -0.02 -7.09
CA ALA A 199 7.05 -0.57 -8.10
C ALA A 199 7.56 -1.91 -8.67
N GLU A 200 8.88 -2.09 -8.83
CA GLU A 200 9.48 -3.37 -9.24
C GLU A 200 9.17 -4.50 -8.24
N LEU A 201 9.32 -4.24 -6.94
CA LEU A 201 8.99 -5.23 -5.91
C LEU A 201 7.50 -5.55 -5.91
N VAL A 202 6.63 -4.53 -6.04
CA VAL A 202 5.18 -4.73 -6.12
C VAL A 202 4.82 -5.57 -7.34
N ALA A 203 5.38 -5.27 -8.52
CA ALA A 203 5.13 -6.04 -9.74
C ALA A 203 5.56 -7.51 -9.58
N PHE A 204 6.69 -7.77 -8.92
CA PHE A 204 7.09 -9.13 -8.57
C PHE A 204 6.06 -9.82 -7.68
N LEU A 205 5.60 -9.17 -6.60
CA LEU A 205 4.62 -9.72 -5.65
C LEU A 205 3.24 -9.97 -6.29
N CYS A 206 2.89 -9.20 -7.32
CA CYS A 206 1.66 -9.36 -8.10
C CYS A 206 1.74 -10.48 -9.15
N SER A 207 2.90 -11.08 -9.38
CA SER A 207 3.14 -12.03 -10.47
C SER A 207 2.88 -13.48 -10.09
N ASP A 208 2.84 -14.37 -11.10
CA ASP A 208 2.79 -15.83 -10.91
C ASP A 208 4.10 -16.42 -10.37
N ARG A 209 5.19 -15.62 -10.34
CA ARG A 209 6.48 -16.03 -9.75
C ARG A 209 6.42 -16.16 -8.24
N VAL A 210 5.43 -15.53 -7.60
CA VAL A 210 5.17 -15.68 -6.15
C VAL A 210 4.05 -16.69 -5.96
N SER A 211 4.39 -17.86 -5.42
CA SER A 211 3.45 -18.96 -5.21
C SER A 211 3.47 -19.52 -3.78
N PHE A 212 4.51 -19.26 -3.00
CA PHE A 212 4.67 -19.80 -1.64
C PHE A 212 4.96 -18.71 -0.61
N SER A 213 4.48 -17.48 -0.87
CA SER A 213 4.62 -16.36 0.05
C SER A 213 3.30 -15.64 0.22
N THR A 214 2.76 -15.71 1.43
CA THR A 214 1.55 -14.98 1.86
C THR A 214 1.70 -14.56 3.32
N GLY A 215 1.10 -13.44 3.72
CA GLY A 215 1.24 -12.87 5.05
C GLY A 215 2.63 -12.27 5.32
N ALA A 216 3.50 -12.18 4.32
CA ALA A 216 4.83 -11.63 4.46
C ALA A 216 4.84 -10.10 4.37
N VAL A 217 5.85 -9.50 5.01
CA VAL A 217 6.14 -8.06 4.94
C VAL A 217 7.53 -7.91 4.33
N TYR A 218 7.59 -7.37 3.14
CA TYR A 218 8.83 -7.20 2.38
C TYR A 218 9.40 -5.80 2.62
N ASP A 219 10.60 -5.75 3.19
CA ASP A 219 11.30 -4.50 3.33
C ASP A 219 11.82 -3.97 1.99
N ILE A 220 11.62 -2.68 1.78
CA ILE A 220 12.28 -1.91 0.73
C ILE A 220 12.80 -0.61 1.35
N SER A 221 13.78 -0.77 2.24
CA SER A 221 14.20 0.24 3.20
C SER A 221 15.66 0.68 3.03
N GLY A 222 16.38 0.16 2.04
CA GLY A 222 17.81 0.41 1.89
C GLY A 222 18.64 -0.09 3.08
N GLY A 223 18.14 -1.14 3.74
CA GLY A 223 18.78 -1.77 4.91
C GLY A 223 18.39 -1.14 6.26
N ARG A 224 17.46 -0.18 6.30
CA ARG A 224 17.03 0.48 7.55
C ARG A 224 16.26 -0.46 8.48
N ALA A 225 15.37 -1.28 7.92
CA ALA A 225 14.66 -2.32 8.67
C ALA A 225 15.19 -3.70 8.26
N THR A 226 15.33 -4.62 9.19
CA THR A 226 16.02 -5.92 8.99
C THR A 226 15.25 -7.14 9.51
N TYR A 227 13.99 -6.97 9.97
CA TYR A 227 13.16 -8.08 10.47
C TYR A 227 11.75 -8.04 9.90
#